data_bae63dcd465a03d6cbb4308d02ac3059
#
_entry.id   bae63dcd465a03d6cbb4308d02ac3059
#
_cell.length_a   1.000
_cell.length_b   1.000
_cell.length_c   1.000
_cell.angle_alpha   90.00
_cell.angle_beta   90.00
_cell.angle_gamma   90.00
#
_symmetry.space_group_name_H-M   'P 1'
#
loop_
_entity.id
_entity.type
_entity.pdbx_description
1 polymer ?
#
loop_
_entity_poly.entity_id
_entity_poly.type
_entity_poly.pdbx_seq_one_letter_code
_entity_poly.pdbx_strand_id
1 'polypeptide(L)'
;MSDADSPAPILSPDREDGTIEDFTRIEDLADHVDETVTLKGWLHNQRGSGGIKFLILRDGSGFVQCVVPQDAVDADSWAVADDVRQEAALEITGSVSADERAPGGYELQVDAVERIGESGDYPVTPKEHGIDFLMEHRHLWLRSESQWAVMRIRNRIETAIHEFFQERGFLQTDAPILTGNAVEGTSTLFDLDYFDDENAYLTQSGQLHGEAMAMAYGKVYTFGPTFRAEKSATRRHLTEFWMIEPEMAFYDLEMNAQLAEDFVAHIVQAVLEDCEEELEALDRDTSALEQVETPFPRISYDEAVELLRSDETAEMIDERIEALNEEKAELLEEKEENQTRRGQAKKHVKRKIDAREIEINKRVDEIEEALRNLPDWKESAQTFEWGEDFGGDDETVLTWHFDRPVIVHRFPAEIKAFYMKRDPDDDRLAMGVDVLAPEGYGEIIGGGERATDLDFLKEQIEAHDLPEDVFDWYLDLRKFGSVPHSGFGLGLERTVSWITGRDHVRETIPFPRTIARLHP
;
A
#
# COMPACT_ATOMS: atom_id res chain seq x y z
N MET A 1 -35.50 43.72 26.69
CA MET A 1 -34.43 42.73 26.58
C MET A 1 -34.88 41.82 25.48
N SER A 2 -34.30 42.01 24.33
CA SER A 2 -34.67 41.38 23.07
C SER A 2 -34.20 39.93 23.05
N ASP A 3 -35.08 39.03 22.63
CA ASP A 3 -34.76 37.67 22.22
C ASP A 3 -33.81 37.75 21.04
N ALA A 4 -32.54 37.51 21.30
CA ALA A 4 -31.51 37.43 20.27
C ALA A 4 -31.21 35.98 19.97
N ASP A 5 -31.46 35.60 18.73
CA ASP A 5 -30.84 34.58 17.91
C ASP A 5 -30.45 33.26 18.61
N SER A 6 -31.38 32.33 18.67
CA SER A 6 -31.02 30.91 18.61
C SER A 6 -30.55 30.62 17.18
N PRO A 7 -29.35 30.03 16.99
CA PRO A 7 -28.95 29.57 15.67
C PRO A 7 -29.98 28.58 15.18
N ALA A 8 -30.35 28.71 13.90
CA ALA A 8 -31.23 27.77 13.23
C ALA A 8 -30.67 26.33 13.37
N PRO A 9 -31.53 25.34 13.52
CA PRO A 9 -31.06 23.95 13.59
C PRO A 9 -30.28 23.59 12.33
N ILE A 10 -29.09 23.04 12.53
CA ILE A 10 -28.12 22.66 11.46
C ILE A 10 -28.61 21.49 10.62
N LEU A 11 -29.70 20.83 11.02
CA LEU A 11 -30.24 19.67 10.33
C LEU A 11 -31.64 19.98 9.79
N SER A 12 -31.82 19.82 8.48
CA SER A 12 -33.14 19.72 7.86
C SER A 12 -33.78 18.38 8.27
N PRO A 13 -34.97 18.37 8.89
CA PRO A 13 -35.51 17.15 9.50
C PRO A 13 -36.21 16.17 8.54
N ASP A 14 -36.31 16.46 7.27
CA ASP A 14 -37.27 15.77 6.39
C ASP A 14 -36.61 15.16 5.14
N ARG A 15 -35.69 14.18 5.34
CA ARG A 15 -35.34 13.24 4.25
C ARG A 15 -35.82 11.85 4.62
N GLU A 16 -36.71 11.30 3.81
CA GLU A 16 -37.34 9.99 4.02
C GLU A 16 -36.33 8.83 3.85
N ASP A 17 -35.19 9.05 3.16
CA ASP A 17 -34.14 8.07 2.85
C ASP A 17 -32.97 8.07 3.84
N GLY A 18 -32.91 9.01 4.78
CA GLY A 18 -31.84 9.12 5.76
C GLY A 18 -30.50 9.66 5.22
N THR A 19 -30.42 10.07 3.96
CA THR A 19 -29.21 10.68 3.40
C THR A 19 -29.09 12.13 3.86
N ILE A 20 -27.86 12.56 4.18
CA ILE A 20 -27.53 13.93 4.54
C ILE A 20 -27.04 14.74 3.33
N GLU A 21 -26.69 14.09 2.24
CA GLU A 21 -26.21 14.71 1.01
C GLU A 21 -27.38 15.17 0.13
N ASP A 22 -27.26 16.36 -0.46
CA ASP A 22 -28.25 16.96 -1.37
C ASP A 22 -27.84 16.82 -2.85
N PHE A 23 -26.93 15.88 -3.13
CA PHE A 23 -26.38 15.57 -4.44
C PHE A 23 -26.14 14.06 -4.57
N THR A 24 -26.09 13.57 -5.79
CA THR A 24 -25.78 12.17 -6.12
C THR A 24 -24.26 12.01 -6.21
N ARG A 25 -23.74 10.87 -5.77
CA ARG A 25 -22.33 10.52 -5.95
C ARG A 25 -22.13 9.84 -7.32
N ILE A 26 -20.91 9.96 -7.86
CA ILE A 26 -20.57 9.35 -9.15
C ILE A 26 -20.70 7.82 -9.10
N GLU A 27 -20.34 7.19 -7.99
CA GLU A 27 -20.46 5.73 -7.80
C GLU A 27 -21.91 5.22 -7.84
N ASP A 28 -22.90 6.09 -7.59
CA ASP A 28 -24.34 5.73 -7.56
C ASP A 28 -25.03 5.95 -8.91
N LEU A 29 -24.33 6.41 -9.95
CA LEU A 29 -24.95 6.76 -11.25
C LEU A 29 -25.65 5.58 -11.93
N ALA A 30 -25.22 4.36 -11.67
CA ALA A 30 -25.86 3.15 -12.18
C ALA A 30 -27.34 3.05 -11.78
N ASP A 31 -27.69 3.50 -10.59
CA ASP A 31 -29.05 3.47 -10.03
C ASP A 31 -29.94 4.59 -10.55
N HIS A 32 -29.36 5.59 -11.25
CA HIS A 32 -30.04 6.80 -11.70
C HIS A 32 -30.12 6.96 -13.23
N VAL A 33 -29.97 5.87 -13.98
CA VAL A 33 -30.06 5.92 -15.47
C VAL A 33 -31.40 6.47 -15.90
N ASP A 34 -31.39 7.41 -16.87
CA ASP A 34 -32.53 8.17 -17.36
C ASP A 34 -33.17 9.16 -16.34
N GLU A 35 -32.56 9.36 -15.19
CA GLU A 35 -32.97 10.34 -14.20
C GLU A 35 -32.11 11.60 -14.26
N THR A 36 -32.66 12.73 -13.78
CA THR A 36 -31.92 13.98 -13.62
C THR A 36 -31.33 14.03 -12.21
N VAL A 37 -30.01 14.17 -12.14
CA VAL A 37 -29.25 14.23 -10.88
C VAL A 37 -28.43 15.50 -10.80
N THR A 38 -28.02 15.86 -9.58
CA THR A 38 -27.05 16.93 -9.32
C THR A 38 -25.79 16.29 -8.75
N LEU A 39 -24.64 16.54 -9.40
CA LEU A 39 -23.32 16.12 -8.97
C LEU A 39 -22.53 17.32 -8.43
N LYS A 40 -21.72 17.11 -7.40
CA LYS A 40 -20.77 18.09 -6.87
C LYS A 40 -19.38 17.50 -6.88
N GLY A 41 -18.41 18.23 -7.44
CA GLY A 41 -17.05 17.70 -7.58
C GLY A 41 -16.08 18.72 -8.14
N TRP A 42 -14.94 18.23 -8.57
CA TRP A 42 -13.85 19.03 -9.13
C TRP A 42 -13.59 18.65 -10.58
N LEU A 43 -13.33 19.66 -11.43
CA LEU A 43 -12.96 19.43 -12.82
C LEU A 43 -11.60 18.77 -12.92
N HIS A 44 -11.55 17.49 -13.25
CA HIS A 44 -10.30 16.78 -13.48
C HIS A 44 -9.66 17.17 -14.82
N ASN A 45 -10.45 17.17 -15.90
CA ASN A 45 -9.98 17.49 -17.24
C ASN A 45 -11.12 18.02 -18.11
N GLN A 46 -10.77 18.73 -19.19
CA GLN A 46 -11.77 19.17 -20.18
C GLN A 46 -11.26 19.09 -21.61
N ARG A 47 -12.19 18.88 -22.52
CA ARG A 47 -11.98 18.97 -23.97
C ARG A 47 -13.19 19.60 -24.64
N GLY A 48 -13.00 20.22 -25.79
CA GLY A 48 -14.09 20.82 -26.53
C GLY A 48 -13.96 20.61 -28.04
N SER A 49 -15.09 20.44 -28.75
CA SER A 49 -15.15 20.34 -30.19
C SER A 49 -16.51 20.80 -30.71
N GLY A 50 -16.53 21.80 -31.62
CA GLY A 50 -17.70 22.12 -32.42
C GLY A 50 -18.96 22.56 -31.66
N GLY A 51 -18.81 23.29 -30.54
CA GLY A 51 -19.95 23.74 -29.72
C GLY A 51 -20.39 22.75 -28.65
N ILE A 52 -19.55 21.75 -28.37
CA ILE A 52 -19.76 20.81 -27.26
C ILE A 52 -18.52 20.85 -26.37
N LYS A 53 -18.71 20.90 -25.06
CA LYS A 53 -17.66 20.68 -24.04
C LYS A 53 -17.87 19.33 -23.39
N PHE A 54 -16.76 18.68 -23.09
CA PHE A 54 -16.71 17.45 -22.31
C PHE A 54 -15.90 17.75 -21.05
N LEU A 55 -16.57 17.73 -19.92
CA LEU A 55 -15.96 17.96 -18.62
C LEU A 55 -15.83 16.60 -17.91
N ILE A 56 -14.63 16.24 -17.48
CA ILE A 56 -14.46 15.08 -16.60
C ILE A 56 -14.53 15.60 -15.18
N LEU A 57 -15.59 15.25 -14.47
CA LEU A 57 -15.81 15.58 -13.06
C LEU A 57 -15.33 14.41 -12.20
N ARG A 58 -14.73 14.69 -11.07
CA ARG A 58 -14.44 13.73 -10.00
C ARG A 58 -15.03 14.23 -8.69
N ASP A 59 -15.56 13.32 -7.86
CA ASP A 59 -16.10 13.64 -6.53
C ASP A 59 -15.44 12.86 -5.39
N GLY A 60 -14.43 12.05 -5.71
CA GLY A 60 -13.75 11.14 -4.79
C GLY A 60 -14.29 9.71 -4.83
N SER A 61 -15.54 9.48 -5.22
CA SER A 61 -16.08 8.14 -5.46
C SER A 61 -15.69 7.61 -6.86
N GLY A 62 -15.57 8.51 -7.85
CA GLY A 62 -15.25 8.14 -9.22
C GLY A 62 -15.02 9.32 -10.14
N PHE A 63 -15.03 9.02 -11.44
CA PHE A 63 -14.89 9.97 -12.53
C PHE A 63 -16.07 9.82 -13.51
N VAL A 64 -16.65 10.93 -13.95
CA VAL A 64 -17.74 10.90 -14.95
C VAL A 64 -17.53 11.94 -16.04
N GLN A 65 -17.86 11.59 -17.27
CA GLN A 65 -17.91 12.53 -18.39
C GLN A 65 -19.23 13.28 -18.39
N CYS A 66 -19.17 14.61 -18.25
CA CYS A 66 -20.31 15.51 -18.39
C CYS A 66 -20.28 16.14 -19.79
N VAL A 67 -21.34 15.91 -20.59
CA VAL A 67 -21.46 16.41 -21.95
C VAL A 67 -22.28 17.70 -21.92
N VAL A 68 -21.67 18.82 -22.33
CA VAL A 68 -22.27 20.16 -22.28
C VAL A 68 -22.42 20.71 -23.69
N PRO A 69 -23.59 20.52 -24.37
CA PRO A 69 -23.87 21.13 -25.68
C PRO A 69 -24.27 22.60 -25.49
N GLN A 70 -23.69 23.49 -26.31
CA GLN A 70 -23.92 24.93 -26.23
C GLN A 70 -25.39 25.34 -26.43
N ASP A 71 -26.14 24.56 -27.22
CA ASP A 71 -27.54 24.79 -27.54
C ASP A 71 -28.52 24.14 -26.55
N ALA A 72 -28.03 23.31 -25.63
CA ALA A 72 -28.88 22.65 -24.63
C ALA A 72 -28.82 23.32 -23.24
N VAL A 73 -27.78 24.11 -22.95
CA VAL A 73 -27.62 24.81 -21.67
C VAL A 73 -27.85 26.31 -21.79
N ASP A 74 -28.10 27.00 -20.69
CA ASP A 74 -28.22 28.45 -20.71
C ASP A 74 -26.85 29.16 -20.90
N ALA A 75 -26.89 30.49 -21.14
CA ALA A 75 -25.69 31.26 -21.45
C ALA A 75 -24.68 31.32 -20.26
N ASP A 76 -25.17 31.27 -19.04
CA ASP A 76 -24.33 31.35 -17.84
C ASP A 76 -23.63 30.00 -17.61
N SER A 77 -24.36 28.88 -17.74
CA SER A 77 -23.79 27.51 -17.71
C SER A 77 -22.73 27.29 -18.79
N TRP A 78 -23.03 27.76 -20.03
CA TRP A 78 -22.05 27.68 -21.13
C TRP A 78 -20.79 28.50 -20.82
N ALA A 79 -20.95 29.73 -20.30
CA ALA A 79 -19.81 30.58 -19.96
C ALA A 79 -18.91 29.95 -18.87
N VAL A 80 -19.52 29.27 -17.89
CA VAL A 80 -18.79 28.49 -16.89
C VAL A 80 -18.04 27.34 -17.58
N ALA A 81 -18.71 26.52 -18.38
CA ALA A 81 -18.10 25.35 -19.03
C ALA A 81 -17.00 25.74 -20.03
N ASP A 82 -17.02 26.96 -20.61
CA ASP A 82 -16.01 27.43 -21.55
C ASP A 82 -14.73 27.96 -20.86
N ASP A 83 -14.86 28.57 -19.67
CA ASP A 83 -13.76 29.25 -18.96
C ASP A 83 -13.24 28.48 -17.73
N VAL A 84 -13.91 27.39 -17.32
CA VAL A 84 -13.51 26.64 -16.12
C VAL A 84 -12.12 26.04 -16.25
N ARG A 85 -11.34 26.10 -15.16
CA ARG A 85 -9.96 25.56 -15.09
C ARG A 85 -9.93 24.25 -14.34
N GLN A 86 -8.89 23.47 -14.59
CA GLN A 86 -8.61 22.22 -13.86
C GLN A 86 -8.68 22.46 -12.34
N GLU A 87 -9.32 21.53 -11.62
CA GLU A 87 -9.53 21.56 -10.17
C GLU A 87 -10.47 22.66 -9.65
N ALA A 88 -11.19 23.39 -10.53
CA ALA A 88 -12.30 24.21 -10.07
C ALA A 88 -13.43 23.32 -9.54
N ALA A 89 -14.07 23.75 -8.45
CA ALA A 89 -15.22 23.03 -7.88
C ALA A 89 -16.51 23.43 -8.61
N LEU A 90 -17.30 22.43 -8.99
CA LEU A 90 -18.51 22.57 -9.80
C LEU A 90 -19.70 21.87 -9.15
N GLU A 91 -20.89 22.43 -9.39
CA GLU A 91 -22.15 21.74 -9.29
C GLU A 91 -22.71 21.58 -10.70
N ILE A 92 -23.07 20.35 -11.08
CA ILE A 92 -23.53 20.02 -12.42
C ILE A 92 -24.82 19.23 -12.30
N THR A 93 -25.88 19.73 -12.96
CA THR A 93 -27.17 19.05 -13.04
C THR A 93 -27.39 18.55 -14.47
N GLY A 94 -27.88 17.33 -14.61
CA GLY A 94 -28.16 16.73 -15.92
C GLY A 94 -28.75 15.33 -15.81
N SER A 95 -29.08 14.75 -16.97
CA SER A 95 -29.64 13.40 -17.06
C SER A 95 -28.54 12.36 -17.23
N VAL A 96 -28.61 11.27 -16.46
CA VAL A 96 -27.67 10.15 -16.55
C VAL A 96 -27.96 9.31 -17.79
N SER A 97 -26.93 8.99 -18.55
CA SER A 97 -27.01 8.16 -19.75
C SER A 97 -25.95 7.06 -19.71
N ALA A 98 -26.36 5.82 -19.99
CA ALA A 98 -25.40 4.72 -20.12
C ALA A 98 -24.62 4.87 -21.44
N ASP A 99 -23.27 4.85 -21.36
CA ASP A 99 -22.36 4.79 -22.52
C ASP A 99 -21.12 3.97 -22.13
N GLU A 100 -21.00 2.75 -22.67
CA GLU A 100 -19.87 1.84 -22.42
C GLU A 100 -18.48 2.43 -22.74
N ARG A 101 -18.42 3.55 -23.48
CA ARG A 101 -17.17 4.24 -23.83
C ARG A 101 -16.80 5.34 -22.85
N ALA A 102 -17.71 5.70 -21.95
CA ALA A 102 -17.48 6.70 -20.92
C ALA A 102 -16.79 6.06 -19.69
N PRO A 103 -16.00 6.84 -18.92
CA PRO A 103 -15.48 6.37 -17.63
C PRO A 103 -16.62 5.85 -16.74
N GLY A 104 -16.47 4.69 -16.14
CA GLY A 104 -17.48 4.06 -15.30
C GLY A 104 -18.75 3.58 -16.03
N GLY A 105 -18.79 3.62 -17.38
CA GLY A 105 -19.93 3.16 -18.18
C GLY A 105 -21.10 4.16 -18.27
N TYR A 106 -20.97 5.37 -17.72
CA TYR A 106 -22.04 6.37 -17.67
C TYR A 106 -21.52 7.76 -18.05
N GLU A 107 -22.40 8.59 -18.61
CA GLU A 107 -22.16 10.01 -18.83
C GLU A 107 -23.34 10.85 -18.38
N LEU A 108 -23.10 12.11 -18.06
CA LEU A 108 -24.12 13.08 -17.69
C LEU A 108 -24.40 14.00 -18.87
N GLN A 109 -25.65 14.01 -19.39
CA GLN A 109 -26.14 14.99 -20.35
C GLN A 109 -26.56 16.24 -19.58
N VAL A 110 -25.76 17.31 -19.69
CA VAL A 110 -25.82 18.46 -18.78
C VAL A 110 -26.94 19.43 -19.15
N ASP A 111 -27.73 19.82 -18.16
CA ASP A 111 -28.73 20.87 -18.20
C ASP A 111 -28.22 22.20 -17.62
N ALA A 112 -27.40 22.14 -16.55
CA ALA A 112 -26.84 23.32 -15.88
C ALA A 112 -25.47 23.06 -15.30
N VAL A 113 -24.61 24.10 -15.29
CA VAL A 113 -23.27 24.09 -14.65
C VAL A 113 -23.12 25.34 -13.79
N GLU A 114 -22.82 25.14 -12.53
CA GLU A 114 -22.51 26.23 -11.59
C GLU A 114 -21.09 26.08 -11.05
N ARG A 115 -20.39 27.20 -10.87
CA ARG A 115 -19.05 27.22 -10.29
C ARG A 115 -19.15 27.48 -8.79
N ILE A 116 -18.76 26.51 -7.96
CA ILE A 116 -18.71 26.62 -6.50
C ILE A 116 -17.42 27.30 -6.05
N GLY A 117 -16.30 26.89 -6.68
CA GLY A 117 -14.98 27.38 -6.29
C GLY A 117 -14.04 27.57 -7.48
N GLU A 118 -13.29 28.66 -7.46
CA GLU A 118 -12.29 28.98 -8.49
C GLU A 118 -11.03 28.10 -8.33
N SER A 119 -10.34 27.89 -9.45
CA SER A 119 -9.01 27.29 -9.45
C SER A 119 -8.00 28.22 -10.14
N GLY A 120 -6.80 28.27 -9.58
CA GLY A 120 -5.66 28.98 -10.18
C GLY A 120 -4.92 28.13 -11.24
N ASP A 121 -3.65 28.43 -11.43
CA ASP A 121 -2.77 27.63 -12.27
C ASP A 121 -2.37 26.36 -11.50
N TYR A 122 -3.10 25.28 -11.73
CA TYR A 122 -2.89 24.00 -11.03
C TYR A 122 -1.55 23.37 -11.44
N PRO A 123 -0.65 23.07 -10.48
CA PRO A 123 0.72 22.69 -10.80
C PRO A 123 0.86 21.27 -11.36
N VAL A 124 0.00 20.32 -10.92
CA VAL A 124 0.02 18.93 -11.37
C VAL A 124 -0.83 18.81 -12.64
N THR A 125 -0.18 18.96 -13.78
CA THR A 125 -0.84 18.92 -15.11
C THR A 125 -0.79 17.50 -15.69
N PRO A 126 -1.53 17.20 -16.79
CA PRO A 126 -1.46 15.90 -17.48
C PRO A 126 -0.10 15.59 -18.17
N LYS A 127 0.97 16.29 -17.82
CA LYS A 127 2.33 15.98 -18.27
C LYS A 127 3.00 15.09 -17.24
N GLU A 128 3.98 14.34 -17.69
CA GLU A 128 4.85 13.60 -16.80
C GLU A 128 5.61 14.57 -15.87
N HIS A 129 5.60 14.27 -14.59
CA HIS A 129 6.28 15.04 -13.55
C HIS A 129 7.26 14.13 -12.81
N GLY A 130 8.45 14.67 -12.51
CA GLY A 130 9.41 13.95 -11.67
C GLY A 130 8.87 13.72 -10.26
N ILE A 131 9.29 12.62 -9.65
CA ILE A 131 8.79 12.19 -8.34
C ILE A 131 9.01 13.22 -7.23
N ASP A 132 10.14 13.95 -7.24
CA ASP A 132 10.41 14.98 -6.24
C ASP A 132 9.39 16.12 -6.31
N PHE A 133 9.03 16.54 -7.53
CA PHE A 133 7.98 17.54 -7.75
C PHE A 133 6.62 17.05 -7.25
N LEU A 134 6.25 15.80 -7.56
CA LEU A 134 5.00 15.20 -7.09
C LEU A 134 4.96 15.09 -5.57
N MET A 135 6.06 14.73 -4.96
CA MET A 135 6.18 14.64 -3.51
C MET A 135 6.15 16.02 -2.82
N GLU A 136 6.69 17.08 -3.44
CA GLU A 136 6.53 18.46 -2.95
C GLU A 136 5.08 18.94 -3.03
N HIS A 137 4.32 18.41 -3.99
CA HIS A 137 2.91 18.71 -4.20
C HIS A 137 2.01 17.54 -3.77
N ARG A 138 2.43 16.72 -2.80
CA ARG A 138 1.73 15.50 -2.40
C ARG A 138 0.24 15.70 -2.11
N HIS A 139 -0.13 16.77 -1.41
CA HIS A 139 -1.49 17.17 -1.10
C HIS A 139 -2.35 17.47 -2.34
N LEU A 140 -1.74 17.78 -3.48
CA LEU A 140 -2.40 17.95 -4.77
C LEU A 140 -2.31 16.68 -5.62
N TRP A 141 -1.18 15.97 -5.56
CA TRP A 141 -1.01 14.73 -6.28
C TRP A 141 -2.02 13.65 -5.88
N LEU A 142 -2.46 13.64 -4.62
CA LEU A 142 -3.55 12.76 -4.15
C LEU A 142 -4.84 12.87 -4.97
N ARG A 143 -5.02 13.94 -5.76
CA ARG A 143 -6.18 14.15 -6.64
C ARG A 143 -6.04 13.44 -8.00
N SER A 144 -4.87 12.88 -8.31
CA SER A 144 -4.67 12.11 -9.54
C SER A 144 -5.39 10.77 -9.48
N GLU A 145 -5.76 10.26 -10.65
CA GLU A 145 -6.46 8.98 -10.80
C GLU A 145 -5.66 7.81 -10.18
N SER A 146 -4.34 7.76 -10.41
CA SER A 146 -3.50 6.71 -9.84
C SER A 146 -3.44 6.76 -8.31
N GLN A 147 -3.39 7.96 -7.69
CA GLN A 147 -3.38 8.07 -6.24
C GLN A 147 -4.77 7.84 -5.64
N TRP A 148 -5.82 8.23 -6.34
CA TRP A 148 -7.20 7.89 -6.00
C TRP A 148 -7.36 6.36 -5.93
N ALA A 149 -6.93 5.63 -6.96
CA ALA A 149 -7.01 4.19 -7.00
C ALA A 149 -6.21 3.51 -5.87
N VAL A 150 -4.95 3.91 -5.65
CA VAL A 150 -4.12 3.37 -4.56
C VAL A 150 -4.77 3.57 -3.18
N MET A 151 -5.35 4.75 -2.93
CA MET A 151 -5.98 5.03 -1.62
C MET A 151 -7.28 4.27 -1.42
N ARG A 152 -8.05 4.00 -2.47
CA ARG A 152 -9.27 3.18 -2.40
C ARG A 152 -8.92 1.70 -2.16
N ILE A 153 -7.94 1.16 -2.86
CA ILE A 153 -7.41 -0.19 -2.60
C ILE A 153 -6.88 -0.29 -1.17
N ARG A 154 -6.11 0.71 -0.70
CA ARG A 154 -5.67 0.75 0.70
C ARG A 154 -6.84 0.68 1.68
N ASN A 155 -7.88 1.46 1.45
CA ASN A 155 -9.09 1.44 2.30
C ASN A 155 -9.78 0.07 2.27
N ARG A 156 -9.86 -0.59 1.11
CA ARG A 156 -10.44 -1.93 1.02
C ARG A 156 -9.60 -2.97 1.78
N ILE A 157 -8.27 -2.88 1.67
CA ILE A 157 -7.34 -3.71 2.45
C ILE A 157 -7.58 -3.51 3.96
N GLU A 158 -7.64 -2.26 4.43
CA GLU A 158 -7.89 -1.95 5.84
C GLU A 158 -9.23 -2.54 6.34
N THR A 159 -10.27 -2.46 5.52
CA THR A 159 -11.58 -3.07 5.81
C THR A 159 -11.48 -4.60 5.89
N ALA A 160 -10.85 -5.23 4.90
CA ALA A 160 -10.66 -6.69 4.87
C ALA A 160 -9.87 -7.21 6.08
N ILE A 161 -8.88 -6.46 6.54
CA ILE A 161 -8.11 -6.76 7.76
C ILE A 161 -9.05 -6.84 8.98
N HIS A 162 -9.91 -5.84 9.16
CA HIS A 162 -10.85 -5.84 10.27
C HIS A 162 -11.88 -6.96 10.16
N GLU A 163 -12.44 -7.21 8.98
CA GLU A 163 -13.36 -8.31 8.69
C GLU A 163 -12.72 -9.65 9.07
N PHE A 164 -11.51 -9.93 8.58
CA PHE A 164 -10.80 -11.17 8.81
C PHE A 164 -10.61 -11.50 10.30
N PHE A 165 -10.10 -10.55 11.07
CA PHE A 165 -9.81 -10.78 12.49
C PHE A 165 -11.07 -10.83 13.35
N GLN A 166 -12.02 -9.93 13.13
CA GLN A 166 -13.24 -9.88 13.94
C GLN A 166 -14.14 -11.08 13.72
N GLU A 167 -14.29 -11.59 12.49
CA GLU A 167 -15.01 -12.81 12.19
C GLU A 167 -14.40 -14.05 12.87
N ARG A 168 -13.10 -14.04 13.11
CA ARG A 168 -12.38 -15.11 13.82
C ARG A 168 -12.31 -14.91 15.34
N GLY A 169 -13.02 -13.90 15.86
CA GLY A 169 -13.16 -13.63 17.29
C GLY A 169 -11.90 -12.99 17.91
N PHE A 170 -11.10 -12.28 17.13
CA PHE A 170 -10.05 -11.43 17.67
C PHE A 170 -10.63 -10.13 18.23
N LEU A 171 -10.04 -9.65 19.31
CA LEU A 171 -10.32 -8.32 19.85
C LEU A 171 -9.31 -7.32 19.30
N GLN A 172 -9.77 -6.26 18.66
CA GLN A 172 -8.89 -5.13 18.36
C GLN A 172 -8.52 -4.41 19.65
N THR A 173 -7.24 -4.11 19.80
CA THR A 173 -6.67 -3.44 20.97
C THR A 173 -5.66 -2.39 20.53
N ASP A 174 -5.39 -1.41 21.40
CA ASP A 174 -4.46 -0.32 21.10
C ASP A 174 -3.19 -0.47 21.94
N ALA A 175 -2.04 -0.46 21.27
CA ALA A 175 -0.76 -0.33 21.94
C ALA A 175 -0.39 1.16 22.12
N PRO A 176 0.34 1.53 23.16
CA PRO A 176 0.78 2.90 23.36
C PRO A 176 1.81 3.30 22.27
N ILE A 177 1.65 4.52 21.74
CA ILE A 177 2.61 5.11 20.80
C ILE A 177 3.87 5.59 21.53
N LEU A 178 3.71 6.15 22.73
CA LEU A 178 4.82 6.54 23.59
C LEU A 178 5.21 5.35 24.47
N THR A 179 6.45 4.94 24.41
CA THR A 179 6.96 3.77 25.16
C THR A 179 8.30 4.06 25.80
N GLY A 180 8.61 3.37 26.90
CA GLY A 180 9.94 3.33 27.50
C GLY A 180 10.82 2.19 26.97
N ASN A 181 10.29 1.32 26.09
CA ASN A 181 10.93 0.08 25.66
C ASN A 181 11.34 0.12 24.20
N ALA A 182 12.51 -0.45 23.89
CA ALA A 182 12.87 -0.84 22.52
C ALA A 182 12.34 -2.25 22.23
N VAL A 183 11.86 -2.50 21.01
CA VAL A 183 11.40 -3.82 20.54
C VAL A 183 12.36 -4.38 19.48
N GLU A 184 12.74 -3.56 18.51
CA GLU A 184 13.57 -3.89 17.34
C GLU A 184 15.04 -3.39 17.48
N GLY A 185 15.49 -3.14 18.73
CA GLY A 185 16.81 -2.60 19.01
C GLY A 185 16.84 -1.08 19.25
N THR A 186 17.86 -0.62 19.96
CA THR A 186 17.95 0.77 20.46
C THR A 186 18.44 1.77 19.41
N SER A 187 19.07 1.32 18.33
CA SER A 187 19.67 2.19 17.31
C SER A 187 18.69 2.85 16.35
N THR A 188 17.45 2.37 16.33
CA THR A 188 16.38 2.82 15.41
C THR A 188 15.21 3.50 16.10
N LEU A 189 15.41 4.00 17.32
CA LEU A 189 14.42 4.72 18.12
C LEU A 189 14.38 6.22 17.78
N PHE A 190 13.18 6.81 17.76
CA PHE A 190 12.98 8.25 17.85
C PHE A 190 12.83 8.65 19.31
N ASP A 191 13.78 9.41 19.83
CA ASP A 191 13.79 9.90 21.22
C ASP A 191 12.86 11.13 21.37
N LEU A 192 12.17 11.21 22.49
CA LEU A 192 11.31 12.33 22.86
C LEU A 192 11.59 12.74 24.30
N ASP A 193 11.68 14.05 24.54
CA ASP A 193 11.64 14.59 25.89
C ASP A 193 10.26 14.33 26.51
N TYR A 194 10.22 13.57 27.59
CA TYR A 194 8.99 13.30 28.34
C TYR A 194 9.12 13.91 29.74
N PHE A 195 8.05 14.34 30.32
CA PHE A 195 8.00 15.13 31.57
C PHE A 195 9.13 14.82 32.58
N ASP A 196 9.63 15.87 33.26
CA ASP A 196 10.50 15.78 34.45
C ASP A 196 11.68 14.76 34.40
N ASP A 197 12.50 14.83 33.36
CA ASP A 197 13.72 14.02 33.16
C ASP A 197 13.52 12.54 32.74
N GLU A 198 12.33 12.14 32.32
CA GLU A 198 12.13 10.84 31.69
C GLU A 198 12.27 10.94 30.16
N ASN A 199 12.82 9.89 29.53
CA ASN A 199 12.83 9.73 28.09
C ASN A 199 11.69 8.82 27.65
N ALA A 200 11.01 9.20 26.59
CA ALA A 200 10.08 8.34 25.87
C ALA A 200 10.57 8.12 24.44
N TYR A 201 10.09 7.07 23.83
CA TYR A 201 10.37 6.74 22.45
C TYR A 201 9.05 6.61 21.68
N LEU A 202 9.08 6.86 20.36
CA LEU A 202 8.00 6.43 19.49
C LEU A 202 8.11 4.92 19.29
N THR A 203 6.96 4.23 19.37
CA THR A 203 6.93 2.77 19.31
C THR A 203 7.43 2.23 17.97
N GLN A 204 8.20 1.14 18.01
CA GLN A 204 8.65 0.40 16.84
C GLN A 204 7.69 -0.77 16.48
N SER A 205 6.80 -1.16 17.44
CA SER A 205 5.85 -2.27 17.32
C SER A 205 4.89 -2.25 18.50
N GLY A 206 3.67 -2.72 18.30
CA GLY A 206 2.70 -2.96 19.36
C GLY A 206 2.83 -4.33 20.03
N GLN A 207 3.75 -5.19 19.55
CA GLN A 207 3.83 -6.61 19.90
C GLN A 207 3.91 -6.89 21.40
N LEU A 208 4.85 -6.26 22.14
CA LEU A 208 5.03 -6.57 23.56
C LEU A 208 3.77 -6.30 24.40
N HIS A 209 3.05 -5.21 24.06
CA HIS A 209 1.76 -4.90 24.66
C HIS A 209 0.66 -5.85 24.15
N GLY A 210 0.73 -6.27 22.87
CA GLY A 210 -0.11 -7.28 22.27
C GLY A 210 -0.03 -8.63 22.99
N GLU A 211 1.18 -9.08 23.33
CA GLU A 211 1.38 -10.30 24.15
C GLU A 211 0.69 -10.21 25.53
N ALA A 212 0.83 -9.06 26.20
CA ALA A 212 0.14 -8.83 27.47
C ALA A 212 -1.39 -8.87 27.31
N MET A 213 -1.92 -8.28 26.26
CA MET A 213 -3.35 -8.30 25.94
C MET A 213 -3.82 -9.68 25.51
N ALA A 214 -3.01 -10.47 24.78
CA ALA A 214 -3.32 -11.86 24.44
C ALA A 214 -3.41 -12.76 25.67
N MET A 215 -2.57 -12.55 26.70
CA MET A 215 -2.68 -13.26 27.97
C MET A 215 -3.96 -12.93 28.74
N ALA A 216 -4.59 -11.80 28.45
CA ALA A 216 -5.86 -11.39 29.06
C ALA A 216 -7.09 -11.81 28.24
N TYR A 217 -7.00 -11.74 26.91
CA TYR A 217 -8.16 -11.85 26.00
C TYR A 217 -8.08 -13.03 25.03
N GLY A 218 -6.97 -13.74 25.00
CA GLY A 218 -6.75 -14.93 24.17
C GLY A 218 -6.24 -14.62 22.76
N LYS A 219 -7.03 -13.90 21.97
CA LYS A 219 -6.67 -13.47 20.61
C LYS A 219 -6.92 -11.98 20.44
N VAL A 220 -5.88 -11.25 20.12
CA VAL A 220 -5.94 -9.80 19.92
C VAL A 220 -5.21 -9.40 18.63
N TYR A 221 -5.49 -8.22 18.12
CA TYR A 221 -4.63 -7.58 17.13
C TYR A 221 -4.55 -6.08 17.38
N THR A 222 -3.39 -5.49 17.13
CA THR A 222 -3.21 -4.05 17.05
C THR A 222 -3.23 -3.62 15.58
N PHE A 223 -3.72 -2.43 15.31
CA PHE A 223 -3.63 -1.76 14.03
C PHE A 223 -3.19 -0.34 14.31
N GLY A 224 -1.92 -0.08 14.23
CA GLY A 224 -1.34 1.16 14.70
C GLY A 224 -0.11 1.64 13.94
N PRO A 225 0.23 2.93 14.11
CA PRO A 225 1.44 3.51 13.54
C PRO A 225 2.68 2.99 14.28
N THR A 226 3.74 2.73 13.52
CA THR A 226 5.06 2.35 14.00
C THR A 226 6.12 3.27 13.42
N PHE A 227 7.23 3.42 14.15
CA PHE A 227 8.25 4.41 13.85
C PHE A 227 9.63 3.77 13.92
N ARG A 228 10.42 3.88 12.84
CA ARG A 228 11.80 3.38 12.81
C ARG A 228 12.73 4.46 12.28
N ALA A 229 13.70 4.86 13.09
CA ALA A 229 14.69 5.90 12.77
C ALA A 229 15.84 5.34 11.91
N GLU A 230 15.54 4.40 11.02
CA GLU A 230 16.51 3.80 10.12
C GLU A 230 16.98 4.80 9.07
N LYS A 231 18.29 4.86 8.86
CA LYS A 231 18.90 5.70 7.82
C LYS A 231 18.96 4.96 6.48
N SER A 232 17.86 4.27 6.12
CA SER A 232 17.73 3.54 4.88
C SER A 232 16.94 4.36 3.86
N ALA A 233 17.47 4.49 2.65
CA ALA A 233 16.84 5.22 1.54
C ALA A 233 16.36 4.26 0.44
N THR A 234 15.83 3.10 0.80
CA THR A 234 15.33 2.11 -0.15
C THR A 234 13.88 2.38 -0.56
N ARG A 235 13.40 1.67 -1.56
CA ARG A 235 12.01 1.72 -2.04
C ARG A 235 11.00 1.13 -1.04
N ARG A 236 11.46 0.35 -0.03
CA ARG A 236 10.65 -0.42 0.91
C ARG A 236 10.59 0.18 2.31
N HIS A 237 11.21 1.36 2.57
CA HIS A 237 11.32 1.93 3.90
C HIS A 237 10.64 3.30 4.02
N LEU A 238 9.87 3.44 5.09
CA LEU A 238 9.35 4.69 5.64
C LEU A 238 9.80 4.81 7.09
N THR A 239 9.90 6.03 7.60
CA THR A 239 10.20 6.27 9.03
C THR A 239 8.95 6.23 9.91
N GLU A 240 7.77 6.32 9.31
CA GLU A 240 6.44 6.17 9.90
C GLU A 240 5.59 5.33 8.95
N PHE A 241 5.02 4.24 9.44
CA PHE A 241 4.19 3.31 8.68
C PHE A 241 3.20 2.60 9.59
N TRP A 242 2.29 1.81 9.04
CA TRP A 242 1.26 1.11 9.79
C TRP A 242 1.53 -0.38 9.84
N MET A 243 1.35 -0.96 11.04
CA MET A 243 1.44 -2.40 11.24
C MET A 243 0.15 -2.98 11.79
N ILE A 244 -0.13 -4.18 11.34
CA ILE A 244 -1.19 -5.04 11.87
C ILE A 244 -0.50 -6.19 12.58
N GLU A 245 -0.69 -6.28 13.91
CA GLU A 245 0.07 -7.18 14.76
C GLU A 245 -0.87 -8.04 15.61
N PRO A 246 -1.33 -9.20 15.08
CA PRO A 246 -2.07 -10.18 15.88
C PRO A 246 -1.14 -10.92 16.84
N GLU A 247 -1.64 -11.16 18.07
CA GLU A 247 -1.00 -11.99 19.09
C GLU A 247 -2.02 -13.00 19.66
N MET A 248 -1.64 -14.26 19.71
CA MET A 248 -2.55 -15.36 20.03
C MET A 248 -1.98 -16.27 21.13
N ALA A 249 -2.65 -16.34 22.26
CA ALA A 249 -2.38 -17.34 23.29
C ALA A 249 -2.75 -18.75 22.80
N PHE A 250 -1.95 -19.74 23.16
CA PHE A 250 -2.10 -21.16 22.80
C PHE A 250 -1.85 -21.50 21.33
N TYR A 251 -1.25 -20.59 20.56
CA TYR A 251 -0.84 -20.84 19.19
C TYR A 251 0.65 -21.19 19.14
N ASP A 252 0.97 -22.22 18.39
CA ASP A 252 2.35 -22.58 18.02
C ASP A 252 2.73 -21.97 16.65
N LEU A 253 3.94 -22.29 16.18
CA LEU A 253 4.45 -21.78 14.90
C LEU A 253 3.57 -22.21 13.71
N GLU A 254 3.09 -23.46 13.70
CA GLU A 254 2.28 -23.98 12.61
C GLU A 254 0.93 -23.28 12.51
N MET A 255 0.26 -23.06 13.64
CA MET A 255 -0.99 -22.31 13.72
C MET A 255 -0.80 -20.85 13.33
N ASN A 256 0.35 -20.26 13.67
CA ASN A 256 0.70 -18.91 13.31
C ASN A 256 0.90 -18.76 11.79
N ALA A 257 1.66 -19.67 11.18
CA ALA A 257 1.89 -19.69 9.74
C ALA A 257 0.58 -19.90 8.96
N GLN A 258 -0.31 -20.79 9.46
CA GLN A 258 -1.64 -21.01 8.85
C GLN A 258 -2.50 -19.73 8.89
N LEU A 259 -2.50 -19.03 10.04
CA LEU A 259 -3.25 -17.77 10.15
C LEU A 259 -2.70 -16.70 9.21
N ALA A 260 -1.36 -16.62 9.08
CA ALA A 260 -0.72 -15.65 8.20
C ALA A 260 -1.06 -15.87 6.72
N GLU A 261 -1.03 -17.13 6.23
CA GLU A 261 -1.39 -17.44 4.84
C GLU A 261 -2.88 -17.18 4.56
N ASP A 262 -3.78 -17.60 5.48
CA ASP A 262 -5.22 -17.32 5.35
C ASP A 262 -5.51 -15.83 5.33
N PHE A 263 -4.76 -15.05 6.12
CA PHE A 263 -4.89 -13.60 6.21
C PHE A 263 -4.48 -12.90 4.91
N VAL A 264 -3.31 -13.25 4.37
CA VAL A 264 -2.82 -12.67 3.11
C VAL A 264 -3.75 -13.03 1.95
N ALA A 265 -4.17 -14.29 1.85
CA ALA A 265 -5.11 -14.73 0.82
C ALA A 265 -6.45 -13.97 0.91
N HIS A 266 -6.99 -13.78 2.11
CA HIS A 266 -8.24 -13.02 2.32
C HIS A 266 -8.12 -11.57 1.83
N ILE A 267 -7.02 -10.89 2.16
CA ILE A 267 -6.79 -9.50 1.72
C ILE A 267 -6.74 -9.41 0.19
N VAL A 268 -5.98 -10.29 -0.46
CA VAL A 268 -5.83 -10.29 -1.91
C VAL A 268 -7.16 -10.57 -2.60
N GLN A 269 -7.91 -11.58 -2.15
CA GLN A 269 -9.23 -11.90 -2.72
C GLN A 269 -10.21 -10.75 -2.56
N ALA A 270 -10.25 -10.10 -1.40
CA ALA A 270 -11.13 -8.94 -1.17
C ALA A 270 -10.84 -7.78 -2.14
N VAL A 271 -9.57 -7.54 -2.48
CA VAL A 271 -9.21 -6.50 -3.45
C VAL A 271 -9.57 -6.91 -4.87
N LEU A 272 -9.31 -8.16 -5.26
CA LEU A 272 -9.68 -8.68 -6.60
C LEU A 272 -11.20 -8.64 -6.83
N GLU A 273 -12.00 -8.90 -5.78
CA GLU A 273 -13.46 -8.87 -5.86
C GLU A 273 -14.05 -7.46 -5.93
N ASP A 274 -13.48 -6.50 -5.18
CA ASP A 274 -14.13 -5.20 -4.94
C ASP A 274 -13.43 -3.99 -5.56
N CYS A 275 -12.22 -4.15 -6.17
CA CYS A 275 -11.41 -3.04 -6.66
C CYS A 275 -10.99 -3.20 -8.13
N GLU A 276 -11.83 -3.78 -8.98
CA GLU A 276 -11.53 -4.00 -10.42
C GLU A 276 -11.23 -2.67 -11.13
N GLU A 277 -12.06 -1.64 -10.94
CA GLU A 277 -11.86 -0.31 -11.53
C GLU A 277 -10.54 0.34 -11.12
N GLU A 278 -10.20 0.24 -9.83
CA GLU A 278 -8.98 0.82 -9.30
C GLU A 278 -7.73 0.08 -9.82
N LEU A 279 -7.78 -1.25 -9.94
CA LEU A 279 -6.70 -2.05 -10.52
C LEU A 279 -6.51 -1.74 -12.01
N GLU A 280 -7.60 -1.58 -12.77
CA GLU A 280 -7.56 -1.13 -14.17
C GLU A 280 -6.97 0.28 -14.30
N ALA A 281 -7.37 1.23 -13.44
CA ALA A 281 -6.83 2.60 -13.43
C ALA A 281 -5.32 2.65 -13.14
N LEU A 282 -4.77 1.60 -12.51
CA LEU A 282 -3.35 1.44 -12.24
C LEU A 282 -2.60 0.68 -13.35
N ASP A 283 -3.28 0.18 -14.38
CA ASP A 283 -2.74 -0.78 -15.36
C ASP A 283 -2.09 -2.01 -14.67
N ARG A 284 -2.69 -2.47 -13.53
CA ARG A 284 -2.15 -3.58 -12.74
C ARG A 284 -2.44 -4.92 -13.41
N ASP A 285 -1.39 -5.65 -13.77
CA ASP A 285 -1.52 -7.05 -14.17
C ASP A 285 -1.85 -7.90 -12.92
N THR A 286 -3.08 -8.41 -12.85
CA THR A 286 -3.58 -9.19 -11.70
C THR A 286 -3.24 -10.67 -11.77
N SER A 287 -2.64 -11.16 -12.84
CA SER A 287 -2.39 -12.59 -13.07
C SER A 287 -1.61 -13.27 -11.95
N ALA A 288 -0.65 -12.58 -11.32
CA ALA A 288 0.07 -13.09 -10.16
C ALA A 288 -0.78 -13.06 -8.87
N LEU A 289 -1.64 -12.05 -8.70
CA LEU A 289 -2.54 -11.96 -7.55
C LEU A 289 -3.63 -13.05 -7.58
N GLU A 290 -4.11 -13.41 -8.78
CA GLU A 290 -5.10 -14.48 -8.98
C GLU A 290 -4.57 -15.88 -8.58
N GLN A 291 -3.24 -16.05 -8.47
CA GLN A 291 -2.62 -17.29 -8.00
C GLN A 291 -2.50 -17.36 -6.46
N VAL A 292 -2.87 -16.30 -5.74
CA VAL A 292 -2.74 -16.24 -4.29
C VAL A 292 -3.87 -17.05 -3.63
N GLU A 293 -3.66 -18.35 -3.53
CA GLU A 293 -4.54 -19.32 -2.89
C GLU A 293 -3.76 -20.13 -1.84
N THR A 294 -4.41 -20.49 -0.74
CA THR A 294 -3.84 -21.38 0.27
C THR A 294 -3.90 -22.87 -0.18
N PRO A 295 -2.94 -23.70 0.23
CA PRO A 295 -1.80 -23.41 1.09
C PRO A 295 -0.64 -22.71 0.36
N PHE A 296 0.09 -21.87 1.09
CA PHE A 296 1.34 -21.32 0.59
C PHE A 296 2.48 -22.34 0.67
N PRO A 297 3.45 -22.31 -0.25
CA PRO A 297 4.69 -23.06 -0.10
C PRO A 297 5.37 -22.70 1.24
N ARG A 298 5.92 -23.71 1.93
CA ARG A 298 6.64 -23.54 3.20
C ARG A 298 8.00 -24.17 3.09
N ILE A 299 9.03 -23.42 3.39
CA ILE A 299 10.42 -23.87 3.37
C ILE A 299 11.12 -23.42 4.66
N SER A 300 12.03 -24.23 5.16
CA SER A 300 12.92 -23.81 6.24
C SER A 300 13.97 -22.81 5.73
N TYR A 301 14.57 -22.06 6.65
CA TYR A 301 15.69 -21.19 6.31
C TYR A 301 16.85 -21.98 5.67
N ASP A 302 17.13 -23.20 6.14
CA ASP A 302 18.15 -24.07 5.55
C ASP A 302 17.83 -24.39 4.08
N GLU A 303 16.58 -24.78 3.77
CA GLU A 303 16.13 -25.03 2.41
C GLU A 303 16.18 -23.76 1.54
N ALA A 304 15.84 -22.58 2.12
CA ALA A 304 15.95 -21.30 1.42
C ALA A 304 17.41 -20.98 1.06
N VAL A 305 18.36 -21.20 1.96
CA VAL A 305 19.80 -21.01 1.70
C VAL A 305 20.31 -21.99 0.64
N GLU A 306 19.87 -23.26 0.69
CA GLU A 306 20.22 -24.25 -0.33
C GLU A 306 19.66 -23.84 -1.71
N LEU A 307 18.44 -23.33 -1.75
CA LEU A 307 17.78 -22.88 -2.97
C LEU A 307 18.49 -21.66 -3.57
N LEU A 308 18.79 -20.63 -2.76
CA LEU A 308 19.55 -19.45 -3.21
C LEU A 308 20.88 -19.82 -3.85
N ARG A 309 21.62 -20.76 -3.26
CA ARG A 309 22.95 -21.20 -3.72
C ARG A 309 22.91 -22.19 -4.88
N SER A 310 21.74 -22.64 -5.28
CA SER A 310 21.58 -23.68 -6.30
C SER A 310 22.03 -23.22 -7.70
N ASP A 311 22.45 -24.18 -8.52
CA ASP A 311 22.69 -23.92 -9.94
C ASP A 311 21.40 -23.45 -10.65
N GLU A 312 20.23 -23.92 -10.21
CA GLU A 312 18.93 -23.54 -10.74
C GLU A 312 18.68 -22.02 -10.56
N THR A 313 18.95 -21.49 -9.38
CA THR A 313 18.86 -20.04 -9.11
C THR A 313 19.81 -19.24 -10.01
N ALA A 314 21.04 -19.73 -10.18
CA ALA A 314 22.01 -19.08 -11.06
C ALA A 314 21.56 -19.09 -12.53
N GLU A 315 20.98 -20.19 -13.00
CA GLU A 315 20.40 -20.32 -14.35
C GLU A 315 19.19 -19.40 -14.54
N MET A 316 18.28 -19.31 -13.55
CA MET A 316 17.12 -18.38 -13.60
C MET A 316 17.55 -16.92 -13.73
N ILE A 317 18.61 -16.52 -13.03
CA ILE A 317 19.15 -15.16 -13.14
C ILE A 317 19.74 -14.93 -14.54
N ASP A 318 20.51 -15.89 -15.08
CA ASP A 318 21.09 -15.80 -16.42
C ASP A 318 20.00 -15.73 -17.50
N GLU A 319 18.96 -16.56 -17.43
CA GLU A 319 17.82 -16.52 -18.34
C GLU A 319 17.10 -15.16 -18.30
N ARG A 320 16.95 -14.59 -17.09
CA ARG A 320 16.34 -13.27 -16.93
C ARG A 320 17.19 -12.16 -17.53
N ILE A 321 18.52 -12.23 -17.38
CA ILE A 321 19.47 -11.31 -18.04
C ILE A 321 19.34 -11.41 -19.57
N GLU A 322 19.24 -12.64 -20.11
CA GLU A 322 19.09 -12.85 -21.55
C GLU A 322 17.76 -12.28 -22.05
N ALA A 323 16.64 -12.61 -21.39
CA ALA A 323 15.32 -12.09 -21.73
C ALA A 323 15.24 -10.56 -21.69
N LEU A 324 15.82 -9.92 -20.68
CA LEU A 324 15.87 -8.46 -20.58
C LEU A 324 16.72 -7.80 -21.68
N ASN A 325 17.81 -8.45 -22.10
CA ASN A 325 18.61 -7.96 -23.23
C ASN A 325 17.86 -8.09 -24.56
N GLU A 326 17.09 -9.17 -24.76
CA GLU A 326 16.23 -9.33 -25.94
C GLU A 326 15.11 -8.28 -25.96
N GLU A 327 14.37 -8.11 -24.86
CA GLU A 327 13.33 -7.08 -24.73
C GLU A 327 13.89 -5.69 -25.00
N LYS A 328 15.05 -5.35 -24.44
CA LYS A 328 15.72 -4.08 -24.70
C LYS A 328 16.03 -3.86 -26.18
N ALA A 329 16.52 -4.90 -26.86
CA ALA A 329 16.84 -4.81 -28.29
C ALA A 329 15.57 -4.57 -29.13
N GLU A 330 14.47 -5.26 -28.82
CA GLU A 330 13.16 -5.08 -29.49
C GLU A 330 12.61 -3.66 -29.27
N LEU A 331 12.65 -3.15 -28.04
CA LEU A 331 12.21 -1.79 -27.72
C LEU A 331 13.02 -0.70 -28.43
N LEU A 332 14.33 -0.90 -28.55
CA LEU A 332 15.20 0.04 -29.28
C LEU A 332 14.94 -0.01 -30.80
N GLU A 333 14.65 -1.17 -31.37
CA GLU A 333 14.24 -1.33 -32.78
C GLU A 333 12.88 -0.63 -33.02
N GLU A 334 11.88 -0.86 -32.15
CA GLU A 334 10.59 -0.17 -32.20
C GLU A 334 10.76 1.36 -32.15
N LYS A 335 11.67 1.84 -31.30
CA LYS A 335 11.98 3.27 -31.19
C LYS A 335 12.55 3.85 -32.49
N GLU A 336 13.47 3.15 -33.14
CA GLU A 336 14.03 3.57 -34.43
C GLU A 336 12.96 3.59 -35.55
N GLU A 337 12.08 2.59 -35.58
CA GLU A 337 10.94 2.56 -36.49
C GLU A 337 9.97 3.72 -36.25
N ASN A 338 9.64 3.99 -34.99
CA ASN A 338 8.78 5.10 -34.59
C ASN A 338 9.36 6.44 -34.98
N GLN A 339 10.65 6.67 -34.81
CA GLN A 339 11.32 7.90 -35.26
C GLN A 339 11.23 8.05 -36.80
N THR A 340 11.40 6.97 -37.54
CA THR A 340 11.29 6.98 -38.99
C THR A 340 9.86 7.32 -39.43
N ARG A 341 8.84 6.71 -38.82
CA ARG A 341 7.41 6.97 -39.08
C ARG A 341 6.99 8.39 -38.71
N ARG A 342 7.53 8.94 -37.62
CA ARG A 342 7.24 10.27 -37.12
C ARG A 342 7.52 11.35 -38.14
N GLY A 343 8.57 11.19 -38.96
CA GLY A 343 8.93 12.15 -40.01
C GLY A 343 7.78 12.46 -41.00
N GLN A 344 6.98 11.47 -41.34
CA GLN A 344 5.90 11.53 -42.34
C GLN A 344 4.49 11.53 -41.74
N ALA A 345 4.36 11.42 -40.42
CA ALA A 345 3.10 11.22 -39.74
C ALA A 345 2.26 12.51 -39.58
N LYS A 346 0.94 12.37 -39.54
CA LYS A 346 0.00 13.46 -39.18
C LYS A 346 0.12 13.80 -37.69
N LYS A 347 -0.31 15.00 -37.29
CA LYS A 347 -0.17 15.54 -35.92
C LYS A 347 -0.68 14.57 -34.82
N HIS A 348 -1.83 13.92 -35.03
CA HIS A 348 -2.38 12.99 -34.05
C HIS A 348 -1.55 11.69 -33.93
N VAL A 349 -0.97 11.21 -35.03
CA VAL A 349 -0.08 10.04 -35.03
C VAL A 349 1.24 10.39 -34.38
N LYS A 350 1.79 11.59 -34.61
CA LYS A 350 3.00 12.06 -33.94
C LYS A 350 2.85 12.05 -32.42
N ARG A 351 1.68 12.50 -31.90
CA ARG A 351 1.42 12.48 -30.45
C ARG A 351 1.43 11.05 -29.87
N LYS A 352 0.84 10.08 -30.62
CA LYS A 352 0.88 8.68 -30.18
C LYS A 352 2.30 8.12 -30.20
N ILE A 353 3.08 8.45 -31.21
CA ILE A 353 4.49 8.04 -31.28
C ILE A 353 5.28 8.68 -30.13
N ASP A 354 5.09 9.99 -29.88
CA ASP A 354 5.79 10.68 -28.80
C ASP A 354 5.45 10.08 -27.41
N ALA A 355 4.19 9.69 -27.18
CA ALA A 355 3.79 9.00 -25.95
C ALA A 355 4.44 7.62 -25.86
N ARG A 356 4.41 6.81 -26.93
CA ARG A 356 5.05 5.49 -26.95
C ARG A 356 6.56 5.55 -26.76
N GLU A 357 7.24 6.57 -27.31
CA GLU A 357 8.67 6.79 -27.08
C GLU A 357 9.00 7.08 -25.60
N ILE A 358 8.10 7.76 -24.87
CA ILE A 358 8.26 7.97 -23.42
C ILE A 358 8.18 6.64 -22.68
N GLU A 359 7.17 5.82 -22.97
CA GLU A 359 7.00 4.47 -22.39
C GLU A 359 8.23 3.59 -22.68
N ILE A 360 8.70 3.57 -23.94
CA ILE A 360 9.90 2.81 -24.31
C ILE A 360 11.12 3.29 -23.53
N ASN A 361 11.34 4.59 -23.42
CA ASN A 361 12.49 5.12 -22.67
C ASN A 361 12.42 4.70 -21.19
N LYS A 362 11.26 4.86 -20.56
CA LYS A 362 11.05 4.43 -19.16
C LYS A 362 11.37 2.94 -18.99
N ARG A 363 10.82 2.10 -19.87
CA ARG A 363 11.06 0.65 -19.80
C ARG A 363 12.51 0.28 -20.05
N VAL A 364 13.19 0.93 -20.99
CA VAL A 364 14.63 0.73 -21.24
C VAL A 364 15.47 1.14 -20.02
N ASP A 365 15.13 2.25 -19.35
CA ASP A 365 15.84 2.69 -18.14
C ASP A 365 15.65 1.67 -16.99
N GLU A 366 14.45 1.11 -16.81
CA GLU A 366 14.17 0.04 -15.85
C GLU A 366 14.97 -1.24 -16.17
N ILE A 367 15.00 -1.65 -17.44
CA ILE A 367 15.80 -2.81 -17.88
C ILE A 367 17.29 -2.57 -17.63
N GLU A 368 17.80 -1.37 -17.92
CA GLU A 368 19.21 -1.04 -17.67
C GLU A 368 19.56 -1.06 -16.18
N GLU A 369 18.65 -0.62 -15.31
CA GLU A 369 18.81 -0.75 -13.86
C GLU A 369 18.84 -2.22 -13.44
N ALA A 370 17.91 -3.03 -13.90
CA ALA A 370 17.86 -4.46 -13.61
C ALA A 370 19.14 -5.18 -14.09
N LEU A 371 19.56 -4.94 -15.33
CA LEU A 371 20.79 -5.55 -15.90
C LEU A 371 22.07 -5.13 -15.16
N ARG A 372 22.09 -3.97 -14.50
CA ARG A 372 23.21 -3.60 -13.62
C ARG A 372 23.20 -4.35 -12.29
N ASN A 373 22.03 -4.64 -11.75
CA ASN A 373 21.88 -5.25 -10.42
C ASN A 373 21.95 -6.78 -10.45
N LEU A 374 21.38 -7.41 -11.49
CA LEU A 374 21.28 -8.88 -11.56
C LEU A 374 22.60 -9.64 -11.41
N PRO A 375 23.76 -9.19 -11.96
CA PRO A 375 25.04 -9.84 -11.70
C PRO A 375 25.45 -9.83 -10.22
N ASP A 376 25.21 -8.71 -9.53
CA ASP A 376 25.51 -8.57 -8.09
C ASP A 376 24.56 -9.44 -7.26
N TRP A 377 23.28 -9.54 -7.63
CA TRP A 377 22.31 -10.46 -7.01
C TRP A 377 22.71 -11.92 -7.17
N LYS A 378 23.21 -12.28 -8.35
CA LYS A 378 23.73 -13.63 -8.60
C LYS A 378 24.93 -13.96 -7.70
N GLU A 379 25.86 -13.02 -7.55
CA GLU A 379 27.02 -13.19 -6.67
C GLU A 379 26.55 -13.27 -5.20
N SER A 380 25.65 -12.40 -4.74
CA SER A 380 25.05 -12.45 -3.40
C SER A 380 24.42 -13.81 -3.12
N ALA A 381 23.51 -14.26 -3.96
CA ALA A 381 22.83 -15.54 -3.79
C ALA A 381 23.81 -16.73 -3.72
N GLN A 382 24.80 -16.78 -4.62
CA GLN A 382 25.77 -17.88 -4.66
C GLN A 382 26.75 -17.88 -3.48
N THR A 383 27.04 -16.72 -2.88
CA THR A 383 27.98 -16.56 -1.78
C THR A 383 27.30 -16.39 -0.44
N PHE A 384 25.97 -16.39 -0.37
CA PHE A 384 25.19 -16.23 0.84
C PHE A 384 25.65 -17.20 1.92
N GLU A 385 25.98 -16.71 3.12
CA GLU A 385 26.45 -17.56 4.23
C GLU A 385 25.29 -17.87 5.19
N TRP A 386 25.29 -19.12 5.70
CA TRP A 386 24.30 -19.52 6.70
C TRP A 386 24.48 -18.68 7.99
N GLY A 387 23.42 -18.09 8.48
CA GLY A 387 23.43 -17.19 9.63
C GLY A 387 23.27 -15.72 9.27
N GLU A 388 23.30 -15.37 8.00
CA GLU A 388 23.00 -14.03 7.51
C GLU A 388 21.49 -13.81 7.40
N ASP A 389 21.04 -12.57 7.52
CA ASP A 389 19.65 -12.21 7.23
C ASP A 389 19.47 -11.99 5.72
N PHE A 390 18.29 -12.37 5.16
CA PHE A 390 18.03 -12.17 3.74
C PHE A 390 17.95 -10.67 3.42
N GLY A 391 18.76 -10.23 2.47
CA GLY A 391 18.61 -8.92 1.86
C GLY A 391 17.40 -8.86 0.94
N GLY A 392 17.00 -7.67 0.54
CA GLY A 392 15.86 -7.52 -0.36
C GLY A 392 16.05 -8.11 -1.77
N ASP A 393 17.28 -8.30 -2.20
CA ASP A 393 17.70 -9.01 -3.40
C ASP A 393 17.58 -10.54 -3.21
N ASP A 394 18.03 -11.07 -2.09
CA ASP A 394 17.90 -12.49 -1.74
C ASP A 394 16.44 -12.91 -1.65
N GLU A 395 15.60 -12.12 -0.95
CA GLU A 395 14.14 -12.32 -0.89
C GLU A 395 13.52 -12.32 -2.29
N THR A 396 13.92 -11.37 -3.13
CA THR A 396 13.40 -11.25 -4.50
C THR A 396 13.75 -12.49 -5.33
N VAL A 397 15.02 -12.91 -5.31
CA VAL A 397 15.49 -14.08 -6.05
C VAL A 397 14.84 -15.36 -5.53
N LEU A 398 14.70 -15.50 -4.21
CA LEU A 398 14.03 -16.65 -3.59
C LEU A 398 12.58 -16.79 -4.05
N THR A 399 11.84 -15.68 -4.12
CA THR A 399 10.42 -15.70 -4.52
C THR A 399 10.21 -16.10 -5.99
N TRP A 400 11.22 -16.03 -6.86
CA TRP A 400 11.07 -16.48 -8.27
C TRP A 400 10.84 -17.97 -8.44
N HIS A 401 11.16 -18.78 -7.42
CA HIS A 401 10.88 -20.22 -7.40
C HIS A 401 9.41 -20.56 -7.14
N PHE A 402 8.57 -19.58 -6.83
CA PHE A 402 7.19 -19.79 -6.42
C PHE A 402 6.22 -18.92 -7.23
N ASP A 403 5.02 -19.44 -7.48
CA ASP A 403 3.94 -18.74 -8.18
C ASP A 403 3.04 -17.89 -7.27
N ARG A 404 3.27 -17.94 -5.96
CA ARG A 404 2.51 -17.28 -4.90
C ARG A 404 3.39 -16.96 -3.70
N PRO A 405 2.91 -16.24 -2.67
CA PRO A 405 3.72 -15.97 -1.49
C PRO A 405 4.29 -17.25 -0.87
N VAL A 406 5.53 -17.18 -0.41
CA VAL A 406 6.23 -18.29 0.26
C VAL A 406 6.46 -17.99 1.73
N ILE A 407 6.29 -18.99 2.57
CA ILE A 407 6.59 -18.93 4.01
C ILE A 407 7.97 -19.52 4.25
N VAL A 408 8.87 -18.70 4.80
CA VAL A 408 10.17 -19.15 5.29
C VAL A 408 10.11 -19.24 6.81
N HIS A 409 10.64 -20.33 7.39
CA HIS A 409 10.57 -20.53 8.83
C HIS A 409 11.86 -21.09 9.43
N ARG A 410 11.99 -21.01 10.77
CA ARG A 410 13.14 -21.52 11.52
C ARG A 410 14.45 -20.83 11.14
N PHE A 411 14.47 -19.54 11.33
CA PHE A 411 15.66 -18.71 11.08
C PHE A 411 16.77 -18.93 12.11
N PRO A 412 18.04 -18.61 11.77
CA PRO A 412 19.10 -18.56 12.75
C PRO A 412 18.73 -17.68 13.95
N ALA A 413 18.97 -18.18 15.13
CA ALA A 413 18.55 -17.52 16.35
C ALA A 413 19.28 -16.19 16.61
N GLU A 414 20.48 -16.04 16.06
CA GLU A 414 21.32 -14.85 16.24
C GLU A 414 20.81 -13.62 15.49
N ILE A 415 20.01 -13.84 14.43
CA ILE A 415 19.42 -12.75 13.61
C ILE A 415 17.96 -12.42 13.98
N LYS A 416 17.36 -13.17 14.91
CA LYS A 416 15.99 -12.89 15.36
C LYS A 416 15.98 -12.24 16.75
N ALA A 417 14.90 -11.55 17.06
CA ALA A 417 14.74 -10.77 18.28
C ALA A 417 14.81 -11.63 19.58
N PHE A 418 15.18 -11.00 20.68
CA PHE A 418 15.40 -11.61 21.99
C PHE A 418 14.22 -12.44 22.52
N TYR A 419 13.01 -12.10 22.12
CA TYR A 419 11.76 -12.73 22.57
C TYR A 419 11.36 -13.98 21.78
N MET A 420 12.09 -14.36 20.73
CA MET A 420 11.76 -15.53 19.92
C MET A 420 12.12 -16.83 20.63
N LYS A 421 11.20 -17.79 20.61
CA LYS A 421 11.43 -19.14 21.11
C LYS A 421 12.48 -19.86 20.27
N ARG A 422 13.35 -20.64 20.92
CA ARG A 422 14.28 -21.55 20.22
C ARG A 422 13.56 -22.79 19.72
N ASP A 423 14.04 -23.34 18.61
CA ASP A 423 13.57 -24.63 18.12
C ASP A 423 13.97 -25.72 19.15
N PRO A 424 13.03 -26.62 19.54
CA PRO A 424 13.29 -27.63 20.56
C PRO A 424 14.29 -28.71 20.11
N ASP A 425 14.52 -28.88 18.82
CA ASP A 425 15.41 -29.87 18.23
C ASP A 425 16.78 -29.29 17.84
N ASP A 426 16.86 -27.97 17.61
CA ASP A 426 18.10 -27.26 17.29
C ASP A 426 18.09 -25.84 17.88
N ASP A 427 18.85 -25.62 18.96
CA ASP A 427 18.93 -24.37 19.69
C ASP A 427 19.59 -23.20 18.91
N ARG A 428 20.22 -23.49 17.77
CA ARG A 428 20.73 -22.48 16.85
C ARG A 428 19.61 -21.78 16.07
N LEU A 429 18.42 -22.36 16.05
CA LEU A 429 17.27 -21.87 15.31
C LEU A 429 16.24 -21.23 16.23
N ALA A 430 15.60 -20.17 15.74
CA ALA A 430 14.43 -19.55 16.34
C ALA A 430 13.16 -19.98 15.60
N MET A 431 12.05 -20.11 16.32
CA MET A 431 10.72 -20.42 15.79
C MET A 431 10.10 -19.18 15.10
N GLY A 432 10.89 -18.55 14.21
CA GLY A 432 10.47 -17.43 13.36
C GLY A 432 9.73 -17.88 12.11
N VAL A 433 8.92 -17.00 11.57
CA VAL A 433 8.19 -17.16 10.30
C VAL A 433 8.09 -15.82 9.59
N ASP A 434 8.46 -15.81 8.30
CA ASP A 434 8.33 -14.65 7.43
C ASP A 434 7.53 -15.05 6.19
N VAL A 435 6.65 -14.17 5.69
CA VAL A 435 5.91 -14.36 4.44
C VAL A 435 6.47 -13.41 3.40
N LEU A 436 7.02 -13.97 2.34
CA LEU A 436 7.60 -13.23 1.23
C LEU A 436 6.60 -13.14 0.08
N ALA A 437 6.25 -11.93 -0.31
CA ALA A 437 5.41 -11.67 -1.48
C ALA A 437 6.22 -11.77 -2.77
N PRO A 438 5.64 -12.31 -3.85
CA PRO A 438 6.29 -12.42 -5.16
C PRO A 438 6.53 -11.05 -5.81
N GLU A 439 7.01 -11.06 -7.05
CA GLU A 439 7.25 -9.88 -7.89
C GLU A 439 8.30 -8.89 -7.31
N GLY A 440 9.13 -9.32 -6.35
CA GLY A 440 10.20 -8.50 -5.77
C GLY A 440 9.78 -7.62 -4.61
N TYR A 441 8.60 -7.83 -4.05
CA TYR A 441 8.13 -7.07 -2.88
C TYR A 441 8.72 -7.57 -1.57
N GLY A 442 9.13 -8.85 -1.50
CA GLY A 442 9.83 -9.45 -0.36
C GLY A 442 8.95 -9.60 0.88
N GLU A 443 9.54 -9.49 2.06
CA GLU A 443 8.85 -9.68 3.32
C GLU A 443 7.70 -8.70 3.53
N ILE A 444 6.47 -9.24 3.64
CA ILE A 444 5.25 -8.48 4.01
C ILE A 444 4.78 -8.83 5.44
N ILE A 445 5.12 -10.00 5.94
CA ILE A 445 4.86 -10.46 7.30
C ILE A 445 6.15 -11.01 7.90
N GLY A 446 6.45 -10.60 9.13
CA GLY A 446 7.46 -11.21 10.00
C GLY A 446 6.87 -11.56 11.36
N GLY A 447 7.19 -12.73 11.91
CA GLY A 447 6.61 -13.18 13.17
C GLY A 447 7.26 -14.44 13.73
N GLY A 448 6.54 -15.11 14.65
CA GLY A 448 6.98 -16.39 15.22
C GLY A 448 6.39 -16.72 16.57
N GLU A 449 6.81 -17.84 17.11
CA GLU A 449 6.44 -18.31 18.45
C GLU A 449 7.31 -17.63 19.51
N ARG A 450 6.70 -17.13 20.58
CA ARG A 450 7.34 -16.35 21.62
C ARG A 450 7.93 -17.23 22.71
N ALA A 451 9.04 -16.79 23.31
CA ALA A 451 9.66 -17.48 24.43
C ALA A 451 8.77 -17.46 25.66
N THR A 452 8.54 -18.63 26.26
CA THR A 452 7.69 -18.82 27.44
C THR A 452 8.48 -19.05 28.74
N ASP A 453 9.77 -19.34 28.64
CA ASP A 453 10.64 -19.57 29.77
C ASP A 453 11.20 -18.24 30.30
N LEU A 454 11.05 -18.02 31.62
CA LEU A 454 11.46 -16.78 32.28
C LEU A 454 12.98 -16.61 32.33
N ASP A 455 13.70 -17.68 32.67
CA ASP A 455 15.16 -17.60 32.85
C ASP A 455 15.84 -17.42 31.50
N PHE A 456 15.37 -18.13 30.47
CA PHE A 456 15.81 -17.93 29.09
C PHE A 456 15.58 -16.48 28.62
N LEU A 457 14.39 -15.91 28.88
CA LEU A 457 14.08 -14.55 28.41
C LEU A 457 14.97 -13.51 29.10
N LYS A 458 15.31 -13.68 30.37
CA LYS A 458 16.25 -12.83 31.08
C LYS A 458 17.66 -12.92 30.51
N GLU A 459 18.14 -14.13 30.22
CA GLU A 459 19.43 -14.34 29.55
C GLU A 459 19.49 -13.65 28.18
N GLN A 460 18.39 -13.67 27.42
CA GLN A 460 18.31 -13.01 26.11
C GLN A 460 18.26 -11.48 26.23
N ILE A 461 17.56 -10.91 27.21
CA ILE A 461 17.55 -9.47 27.50
C ILE A 461 18.96 -8.98 27.81
N GLU A 462 19.70 -9.72 28.67
CA GLU A 462 21.10 -9.42 28.99
C GLU A 462 22.01 -9.55 27.75
N ALA A 463 21.86 -10.61 26.97
CA ALA A 463 22.66 -10.87 25.77
C ALA A 463 22.49 -9.79 24.69
N HIS A 464 21.34 -9.13 24.64
CA HIS A 464 21.04 -8.04 23.71
C HIS A 464 21.31 -6.64 24.28
N ASP A 465 22.03 -6.54 25.42
CA ASP A 465 22.34 -5.27 26.09
C ASP A 465 21.09 -4.39 26.38
N LEU A 466 19.95 -5.02 26.67
CA LEU A 466 18.70 -4.32 26.97
C LEU A 466 18.60 -4.08 28.50
N PRO A 467 18.09 -2.91 28.96
CA PRO A 467 17.91 -2.62 30.38
C PRO A 467 16.78 -3.46 30.97
N GLU A 468 17.10 -4.39 31.89
CA GLU A 468 16.13 -5.36 32.45
C GLU A 468 14.94 -4.66 33.13
N ASP A 469 15.18 -3.54 33.84
CA ASP A 469 14.18 -2.83 34.63
C ASP A 469 12.99 -2.30 33.79
N VAL A 470 13.19 -1.95 32.54
CA VAL A 470 12.09 -1.51 31.65
C VAL A 470 11.25 -2.70 31.14
N PHE A 471 11.73 -3.94 31.28
CA PHE A 471 11.04 -5.17 30.88
C PHE A 471 10.40 -5.94 32.05
N ASP A 472 10.48 -5.46 33.30
CA ASP A 472 9.92 -6.15 34.46
C ASP A 472 8.44 -6.56 34.27
N TRP A 473 7.62 -5.67 33.72
CA TRP A 473 6.22 -5.94 33.42
C TRP A 473 6.02 -7.00 32.33
N TYR A 474 6.92 -7.07 31.37
CA TYR A 474 6.89 -8.08 30.29
C TYR A 474 7.34 -9.45 30.80
N LEU A 475 8.36 -9.48 31.68
CA LEU A 475 8.80 -10.69 32.37
C LEU A 475 7.71 -11.27 33.30
N ASP A 476 6.83 -10.44 33.85
CA ASP A 476 5.70 -10.88 34.66
C ASP A 476 4.72 -11.77 33.86
N LEU A 477 4.61 -11.62 32.56
CA LEU A 477 3.82 -12.49 31.71
C LEU A 477 4.32 -13.95 31.74
N ARG A 478 5.60 -14.17 32.05
CA ARG A 478 6.20 -15.52 32.19
C ARG A 478 6.11 -16.05 33.62
N LYS A 479 5.90 -15.16 34.60
CA LYS A 479 5.71 -15.56 36.02
C LYS A 479 4.27 -15.97 36.33
N PHE A 480 3.28 -15.41 35.62
CA PHE A 480 1.87 -15.54 35.95
C PHE A 480 1.06 -16.19 34.81
N GLY A 481 1.15 -17.53 34.72
CA GLY A 481 0.34 -18.31 33.80
C GLY A 481 0.83 -18.27 32.35
N SER A 482 2.15 -18.31 32.15
CA SER A 482 2.76 -18.41 30.82
C SER A 482 2.20 -19.58 30.00
N VAL A 483 1.89 -19.35 28.76
CA VAL A 483 1.41 -20.34 27.80
C VAL A 483 2.17 -20.20 26.47
N PRO A 484 2.23 -21.26 25.63
CA PRO A 484 2.66 -21.10 24.25
C PRO A 484 1.83 -20.01 23.58
N HIS A 485 2.48 -19.09 22.90
CA HIS A 485 1.80 -18.02 22.17
C HIS A 485 2.66 -17.56 21.00
N SER A 486 2.03 -17.02 20.02
CA SER A 486 2.68 -16.59 18.79
C SER A 486 1.95 -15.38 18.19
N GLY A 487 2.62 -14.71 17.29
CA GLY A 487 2.07 -13.57 16.57
C GLY A 487 2.95 -13.20 15.39
N PHE A 488 2.46 -12.22 14.63
CA PHE A 488 3.21 -11.67 13.51
C PHE A 488 2.88 -10.20 13.31
N GLY A 489 3.70 -9.49 12.53
CA GLY A 489 3.43 -8.14 12.09
C GLY A 489 3.32 -8.09 10.56
N LEU A 490 2.20 -7.56 10.04
CA LEU A 490 2.06 -7.24 8.61
C LEU A 490 2.29 -5.75 8.38
N GLY A 491 3.21 -5.42 7.46
CA GLY A 491 3.44 -4.05 7.03
C GLY A 491 2.41 -3.61 5.99
N LEU A 492 1.52 -2.69 6.36
CA LEU A 492 0.42 -2.26 5.48
C LEU A 492 0.92 -1.66 4.17
N GLU A 493 1.88 -0.75 4.22
CA GLU A 493 2.40 -0.06 3.04
C GLU A 493 3.09 -1.01 2.05
N ARG A 494 3.80 -2.04 2.54
CA ARG A 494 4.40 -3.07 1.68
C ARG A 494 3.32 -3.92 1.01
N THR A 495 2.29 -4.31 1.76
CA THR A 495 1.14 -5.07 1.24
C THR A 495 0.38 -4.27 0.17
N VAL A 496 0.10 -2.99 0.43
CA VAL A 496 -0.53 -2.11 -0.56
C VAL A 496 0.37 -1.93 -1.79
N SER A 497 1.71 -1.78 -1.61
CA SER A 497 2.67 -1.65 -2.70
C SER A 497 2.63 -2.88 -3.63
N TRP A 498 2.67 -4.07 -3.04
CA TRP A 498 2.57 -5.33 -3.78
C TRP A 498 1.26 -5.45 -4.55
N ILE A 499 0.12 -5.30 -3.87
CA ILE A 499 -1.20 -5.48 -4.50
C ILE A 499 -1.43 -4.47 -5.62
N THR A 500 -1.02 -3.21 -5.42
CA THR A 500 -1.19 -2.13 -6.40
C THR A 500 -0.11 -2.05 -7.49
N GLY A 501 0.94 -2.87 -7.39
CA GLY A 501 2.06 -2.83 -8.31
C GLY A 501 2.90 -1.53 -8.22
N ARG A 502 2.92 -0.84 -7.07
CA ARG A 502 3.71 0.38 -6.92
C ARG A 502 5.13 0.05 -6.48
N ASP A 503 6.11 0.62 -7.18
CA ASP A 503 7.54 0.36 -6.93
C ASP A 503 8.04 0.88 -5.59
N HIS A 504 7.33 1.81 -4.97
CA HIS A 504 7.82 2.49 -3.77
C HIS A 504 6.69 2.73 -2.76
N VAL A 505 6.89 2.28 -1.53
CA VAL A 505 5.94 2.43 -0.42
C VAL A 505 5.53 3.88 -0.10
N ARG A 506 6.29 4.89 -0.55
CA ARG A 506 5.89 6.31 -0.42
C ARG A 506 4.61 6.67 -1.17
N GLU A 507 4.18 5.85 -2.12
CA GLU A 507 2.95 6.06 -2.91
C GLU A 507 1.72 5.46 -2.25
N THR A 508 1.90 4.58 -1.28
CA THR A 508 0.85 3.75 -0.66
C THR A 508 0.28 4.31 0.64
N ILE A 509 0.79 5.44 1.10
CA ILE A 509 0.32 6.19 2.27
C ILE A 509 0.03 7.64 1.86
N PRO A 510 -1.02 8.30 2.40
CA PRO A 510 -1.37 9.66 1.99
C PRO A 510 -0.23 10.67 2.11
N PHE A 511 0.49 10.67 3.22
CA PHE A 511 1.60 11.59 3.50
C PHE A 511 2.80 10.81 4.03
N PRO A 512 3.69 10.32 3.17
CA PRO A 512 4.82 9.49 3.58
C PRO A 512 5.87 10.30 4.37
N ARG A 513 6.46 9.65 5.36
CA ARG A 513 7.63 10.14 6.09
C ARG A 513 8.83 9.31 5.73
N THR A 514 9.88 9.96 5.25
CA THR A 514 11.13 9.34 4.87
C THR A 514 12.30 10.09 5.50
N ILE A 515 13.50 9.52 5.45
CA ILE A 515 14.72 10.15 5.99
C ILE A 515 14.95 11.58 5.50
N ALA A 516 14.54 11.91 4.28
CA ALA A 516 14.74 13.21 3.66
C ALA A 516 13.49 14.11 3.63
N ARG A 517 12.33 13.59 4.12
CA ARG A 517 11.05 14.30 3.93
C ARG A 517 10.15 14.22 5.15
N LEU A 518 9.89 15.42 5.70
CA LEU A 518 8.94 15.62 6.80
C LEU A 518 7.70 16.44 6.36
N HIS A 519 7.73 17.05 5.18
CA HIS A 519 6.69 17.89 4.61
C HIS A 519 6.36 17.48 3.15
N PRO A 520 5.16 17.80 2.68
CA PRO A 520 3.93 18.09 3.35
C PRO A 520 3.40 16.96 4.15
#